data_de7c147b8744dbb4ad1d765cc9410640
#
_entry.id   de7c147b8744dbb4ad1d765cc9410640
#
_cell.length_a   1.000
_cell.length_b   1.000
_cell.length_c   1.000
_cell.angle_alpha   90.00
_cell.angle_beta   90.00
_cell.angle_gamma   90.00
#
_symmetry.space_group_name_H-M   'P 1'
#
loop_
_entity.id
_entity.type
_entity.pdbx_description
1 polymer ?
#
loop_
_entity_poly.entity_id
_entity_poly.type
_entity_poly.pdbx_seq_one_letter_code
_entity_poly.pdbx_strand_id
1 'polypeptide(L)'
;MLNLPSDAKKDGFKFVLYMVYGPAQHQNKQAFLCEPANTFLKESLPYLIGGDFNIMRRPEDKSSGVFDSKWPILFNAIIESLDLKDIVMSGRQYTWAGPGDNPTFEKLDRVLVSMDWEDKFPLSTVEPRDRDISDHTPLVLNTGASTHSANQCPFKFERGCLIRDGLYDMVVNIWQSDVSGRTPLERWQNKIRRFR
;
A
#
# COMPACT_ATOMS: atom_id res chain seq x y z
N MET A 1 -3.65 -5.46 -19.84
CA MET A 1 -2.70 -5.63 -18.72
C MET A 1 -1.43 -6.30 -19.23
N LEU A 2 -0.24 -5.82 -18.82
CA LEU A 2 1.05 -6.46 -19.15
C LEU A 2 1.48 -7.29 -17.95
N ASN A 3 1.82 -8.55 -18.19
CA ASN A 3 2.35 -9.46 -17.18
C ASN A 3 3.83 -9.72 -17.47
N LEU A 4 4.70 -9.41 -16.52
CA LEU A 4 6.14 -9.60 -16.63
C LEU A 4 6.62 -10.43 -15.44
N PRO A 5 7.13 -11.65 -15.63
CA PRO A 5 7.81 -12.38 -14.59
C PRO A 5 9.08 -11.63 -14.19
N SER A 6 9.31 -11.47 -12.90
CA SER A 6 10.47 -10.77 -12.36
C SER A 6 11.10 -11.57 -11.22
N ASP A 7 12.43 -11.56 -11.18
CA ASP A 7 13.21 -12.17 -10.11
C ASP A 7 13.92 -11.08 -9.30
N ALA A 8 13.84 -11.17 -7.98
CA ALA A 8 14.65 -10.32 -7.11
C ALA A 8 16.13 -10.76 -7.23
N LYS A 9 17.01 -9.83 -7.61
CA LYS A 9 18.42 -10.13 -7.96
C LYS A 9 19.27 -10.72 -6.85
N LYS A 10 18.82 -10.69 -5.57
CA LYS A 10 19.64 -11.09 -4.43
C LYS A 10 19.27 -12.41 -3.78
N ASP A 11 18.02 -12.83 -3.83
CA ASP A 11 17.53 -13.98 -3.07
C ASP A 11 16.66 -14.96 -3.86
N GLY A 12 16.54 -14.75 -5.18
CA GLY A 12 15.76 -15.63 -6.06
C GLY A 12 14.25 -15.57 -5.82
N PHE A 13 13.76 -14.54 -5.12
CA PHE A 13 12.32 -14.35 -4.90
C PHE A 13 11.61 -14.08 -6.22
N LYS A 14 10.69 -14.98 -6.57
CA LYS A 14 9.92 -14.88 -7.81
C LYS A 14 8.58 -14.24 -7.54
N PHE A 15 8.19 -13.32 -8.39
CA PHE A 15 6.90 -12.64 -8.32
C PHE A 15 6.42 -12.24 -9.71
N VAL A 16 5.17 -11.87 -9.81
CA VAL A 16 4.57 -11.36 -11.04
C VAL A 16 4.31 -9.87 -10.91
N LEU A 17 4.75 -9.11 -11.91
CA LEU A 17 4.45 -7.68 -12.04
C LEU A 17 3.34 -7.48 -13.07
N TYR A 18 2.22 -6.92 -12.64
CA TYR A 18 1.13 -6.50 -13.50
C TYR A 18 1.18 -4.97 -13.68
N MET A 19 1.37 -4.54 -14.93
CA MET A 19 1.27 -3.12 -15.28
C MET A 19 -0.14 -2.79 -15.75
N VAL A 20 -0.75 -1.79 -15.15
CA VAL A 20 -2.14 -1.41 -15.35
C VAL A 20 -2.24 -0.03 -15.98
N TYR A 21 -3.11 0.08 -16.98
CA TYR A 21 -3.60 1.34 -17.50
C TYR A 21 -5.13 1.25 -17.61
N GLY A 22 -5.81 1.86 -16.66
CA GLY A 22 -7.26 1.87 -16.56
C GLY A 22 -7.91 2.83 -17.57
N PRO A 23 -9.15 2.56 -18.00
CA PRO A 23 -9.88 3.43 -18.92
C PRO A 23 -10.35 4.71 -18.20
N ALA A 24 -10.13 5.87 -18.83
CA ALA A 24 -10.72 7.12 -18.39
C ALA A 24 -12.27 7.12 -18.59
N GLN A 25 -12.75 6.44 -19.62
CA GLN A 25 -14.17 6.40 -19.99
C GLN A 25 -14.97 5.53 -19.02
N HIS A 26 -16.06 6.08 -18.48
CA HIS A 26 -16.92 5.42 -17.50
C HIS A 26 -17.49 4.07 -17.99
N GLN A 27 -17.91 3.96 -19.26
CA GLN A 27 -18.49 2.75 -19.84
C GLN A 27 -17.53 1.55 -19.83
N ASN A 28 -16.23 1.79 -19.85
CA ASN A 28 -15.21 0.74 -19.92
C ASN A 28 -14.69 0.29 -18.52
N LYS A 29 -15.00 1.05 -17.48
CA LYS A 29 -14.48 0.79 -16.12
C LYS A 29 -14.98 -0.54 -15.53
N GLN A 30 -16.20 -0.94 -15.85
CA GLN A 30 -16.75 -2.21 -15.37
C GLN A 30 -15.98 -3.41 -15.95
N ALA A 31 -15.78 -3.45 -17.26
CA ALA A 31 -15.02 -4.51 -17.91
C ALA A 31 -13.57 -4.56 -17.38
N PHE A 32 -12.94 -3.40 -17.24
CA PHE A 32 -11.61 -3.26 -16.68
C PHE A 32 -11.52 -3.82 -15.24
N LEU A 33 -12.49 -3.56 -14.39
CA LEU A 33 -12.50 -4.06 -13.01
C LEU A 33 -12.78 -5.56 -12.90
N CYS A 34 -13.50 -6.17 -13.87
CA CYS A 34 -13.74 -7.62 -13.90
C CYS A 34 -12.51 -8.42 -14.33
N GLU A 35 -11.61 -7.84 -15.12
CA GLU A 35 -10.41 -8.53 -15.64
C GLU A 35 -9.43 -8.92 -14.50
N PRO A 36 -9.07 -8.02 -13.55
CA PRO A 36 -8.24 -8.35 -12.40
C PRO A 36 -8.80 -9.49 -11.55
N ALA A 37 -10.09 -9.42 -11.21
CA ALA A 37 -10.72 -10.42 -10.36
C ALA A 37 -10.55 -11.84 -10.94
N ASN A 38 -10.72 -12.01 -12.25
CA ASN A 38 -10.56 -13.31 -12.89
C ASN A 38 -9.10 -13.77 -13.04
N THR A 39 -8.18 -12.81 -13.10
CA THR A 39 -6.74 -13.08 -13.29
C THR A 39 -6.07 -13.44 -11.98
N PHE A 40 -6.26 -12.63 -10.96
CA PHE A 40 -5.52 -12.75 -9.69
C PHE A 40 -6.03 -13.88 -8.78
N LEU A 41 -7.30 -14.27 -8.88
CA LEU A 41 -7.82 -15.45 -8.18
C LEU A 41 -7.08 -16.76 -8.54
N LYS A 42 -6.38 -16.79 -9.67
CA LYS A 42 -5.64 -17.97 -10.16
C LYS A 42 -4.13 -17.83 -10.02
N GLU A 43 -3.66 -16.67 -9.58
CA GLU A 43 -2.22 -16.44 -9.42
C GLU A 43 -1.70 -17.15 -8.17
N SER A 44 -0.66 -17.93 -8.34
CA SER A 44 -0.02 -18.70 -7.28
C SER A 44 1.28 -18.09 -6.76
N LEU A 45 1.83 -17.12 -7.49
CA LEU A 45 3.04 -16.39 -7.09
C LEU A 45 2.66 -15.08 -6.40
N PRO A 46 3.49 -14.59 -5.49
CA PRO A 46 3.37 -13.22 -5.01
C PRO A 46 3.31 -12.24 -6.17
N TYR A 47 2.47 -11.24 -6.10
CA TYR A 47 2.32 -10.30 -7.20
C TYR A 47 2.19 -8.85 -6.75
N LEU A 48 2.55 -7.98 -7.67
CA LEU A 48 2.48 -6.54 -7.57
C LEU A 48 1.72 -5.99 -8.78
N ILE A 49 0.79 -5.09 -8.52
CA ILE A 49 0.00 -4.40 -9.55
C ILE A 49 0.31 -2.91 -9.44
N GLY A 50 0.91 -2.34 -10.48
CA GLY A 50 1.26 -0.93 -10.51
C GLY A 50 0.76 -0.22 -11.76
N GLY A 51 0.41 1.06 -11.61
CA GLY A 51 0.05 1.90 -12.74
C GLY A 51 -1.12 2.83 -12.48
N ASP A 52 -1.66 3.39 -13.56
CA ASP A 52 -2.82 4.27 -13.57
C ASP A 52 -4.11 3.44 -13.65
N PHE A 53 -4.89 3.46 -12.58
CA PHE A 53 -6.18 2.79 -12.52
C PHE A 53 -7.33 3.65 -13.07
N ASN A 54 -7.11 4.97 -13.23
CA ASN A 54 -8.14 5.94 -13.57
C ASN A 54 -9.37 5.87 -12.64
N ILE A 55 -9.18 5.36 -11.42
CA ILE A 55 -10.21 5.20 -10.40
C ILE A 55 -9.65 5.63 -9.04
N MET A 56 -10.32 6.57 -8.43
CA MET A 56 -10.07 6.95 -7.03
C MET A 56 -10.63 5.89 -6.08
N ARG A 57 -10.13 5.82 -4.86
CA ARG A 57 -10.65 4.91 -3.83
C ARG A 57 -11.50 5.61 -2.79
N ARG A 58 -11.19 6.87 -2.51
CA ARG A 58 -11.79 7.66 -1.41
C ARG A 58 -12.01 9.10 -1.85
N PRO A 59 -12.90 9.85 -1.17
CA PRO A 59 -13.07 11.27 -1.44
C PRO A 59 -11.77 12.07 -1.32
N GLU A 60 -10.88 11.70 -0.39
CA GLU A 60 -9.60 12.36 -0.14
C GLU A 60 -8.60 12.19 -1.30
N ASP A 61 -8.86 11.26 -2.20
CA ASP A 61 -8.07 11.07 -3.42
C ASP A 61 -8.31 12.17 -4.47
N LYS A 62 -9.21 13.12 -4.19
CA LYS A 62 -9.54 14.27 -5.04
C LYS A 62 -9.41 15.58 -4.27
N SER A 63 -8.77 16.58 -4.87
CA SER A 63 -8.55 17.87 -4.21
C SER A 63 -9.80 18.76 -4.19
N SER A 64 -10.68 18.63 -5.19
CA SER A 64 -11.88 19.47 -5.33
C SER A 64 -12.92 18.84 -6.27
N GLY A 65 -14.15 19.34 -6.21
CA GLY A 65 -15.23 18.91 -7.09
C GLY A 65 -16.01 17.70 -6.56
N VAL A 66 -16.93 17.20 -7.40
CA VAL A 66 -17.82 16.08 -7.04
C VAL A 66 -17.04 14.75 -7.08
N PHE A 67 -17.25 13.94 -6.05
CA PHE A 67 -16.75 12.57 -5.97
C PHE A 67 -17.87 11.59 -6.38
N ASP A 68 -17.66 10.87 -7.49
CA ASP A 68 -18.54 9.77 -7.89
C ASP A 68 -18.10 8.50 -7.17
N SER A 69 -18.95 7.96 -6.31
CA SER A 69 -18.64 6.79 -5.48
C SER A 69 -18.83 5.44 -6.17
N LYS A 70 -19.46 5.39 -7.35
CA LYS A 70 -19.80 4.14 -8.04
C LYS A 70 -18.57 3.25 -8.28
N TRP A 71 -17.56 3.80 -8.93
CA TRP A 71 -16.34 3.04 -9.28
C TRP A 71 -15.43 2.80 -8.08
N PRO A 72 -15.24 3.75 -7.16
CA PRO A 72 -14.57 3.53 -5.88
C PRO A 72 -15.11 2.36 -5.07
N ILE A 73 -16.43 2.23 -4.95
CA ILE A 73 -17.07 1.12 -4.22
C ILE A 73 -16.69 -0.23 -4.85
N LEU A 74 -16.83 -0.36 -6.17
CA LEU A 74 -16.48 -1.61 -6.87
C LEU A 74 -14.99 -1.91 -6.81
N PHE A 75 -14.15 -0.90 -6.96
CA PHE A 75 -12.70 -1.06 -6.90
C PHE A 75 -12.23 -1.49 -5.51
N ASN A 76 -12.76 -0.88 -4.46
CA ASN A 76 -12.47 -1.27 -3.08
C ASN A 76 -12.95 -2.70 -2.79
N ALA A 77 -14.13 -3.09 -3.25
CA ALA A 77 -14.63 -4.46 -3.09
C ALA A 77 -13.71 -5.50 -3.75
N ILE A 78 -13.14 -5.18 -4.91
CA ILE A 78 -12.16 -6.06 -5.58
C ILE A 78 -10.86 -6.12 -4.78
N ILE A 79 -10.32 -4.99 -4.34
CA ILE A 79 -9.11 -4.94 -3.50
C ILE A 79 -9.29 -5.78 -2.22
N GLU A 80 -10.45 -5.67 -1.57
CA GLU A 80 -10.78 -6.45 -0.39
C GLU A 80 -10.96 -7.94 -0.69
N SER A 81 -11.66 -8.28 -1.78
CA SER A 81 -11.89 -9.68 -2.16
C SER A 81 -10.62 -10.44 -2.55
N LEU A 82 -9.61 -9.72 -3.03
CA LEU A 82 -8.30 -10.26 -3.41
C LEU A 82 -7.24 -10.09 -2.31
N ASP A 83 -7.63 -9.58 -1.15
CA ASP A 83 -6.76 -9.30 0.00
C ASP A 83 -5.50 -8.50 -0.40
N LEU A 84 -5.73 -7.44 -1.21
CA LEU A 84 -4.64 -6.60 -1.72
C LEU A 84 -4.36 -5.44 -0.76
N LYS A 85 -3.09 -5.14 -0.58
CA LYS A 85 -2.64 -3.96 0.14
C LYS A 85 -2.23 -2.84 -0.82
N ASP A 86 -2.78 -1.64 -0.59
CA ASP A 86 -2.35 -0.40 -1.25
C ASP A 86 -1.13 0.15 -0.52
N ILE A 87 0.04 0.16 -1.17
CA ILE A 87 1.27 0.67 -0.56
C ILE A 87 1.16 2.18 -0.38
N VAL A 88 1.47 2.63 0.82
CA VAL A 88 1.38 4.05 1.16
C VAL A 88 2.40 4.87 0.37
N MET A 89 1.90 5.89 -0.31
CA MET A 89 2.74 6.89 -0.97
C MET A 89 3.17 7.95 0.05
N SER A 90 4.45 8.24 0.08
CA SER A 90 5.03 9.26 0.96
C SER A 90 5.20 10.61 0.26
N GLY A 91 5.10 11.71 1.01
CA GLY A 91 5.49 13.04 0.56
C GLY A 91 4.55 13.75 -0.41
N ARG A 92 3.60 13.07 -1.05
CA ARG A 92 2.61 13.65 -1.95
C ARG A 92 1.28 12.91 -1.86
N GLN A 93 0.17 13.61 -1.97
CA GLN A 93 -1.17 13.01 -1.86
C GLN A 93 -1.73 12.57 -3.22
N TYR A 94 -1.46 13.32 -4.27
CA TYR A 94 -2.05 13.14 -5.59
C TYR A 94 -1.00 12.74 -6.63
N THR A 95 -1.43 11.97 -7.63
CA THR A 95 -0.55 11.49 -8.70
C THR A 95 -0.84 12.12 -10.06
N TRP A 96 -2.00 12.72 -10.24
CA TRP A 96 -2.42 13.36 -11.47
C TRP A 96 -2.87 14.81 -11.23
N ALA A 97 -2.71 15.68 -12.23
CA ALA A 97 -3.20 17.04 -12.23
C ALA A 97 -3.96 17.33 -13.51
N GLY A 98 -5.19 17.80 -13.35
CA GLY A 98 -5.99 18.29 -14.47
C GLY A 98 -5.37 19.47 -15.20
N PRO A 99 -5.88 19.82 -16.40
CA PRO A 99 -5.41 20.96 -17.16
C PRO A 99 -5.86 22.31 -16.55
N GLY A 100 -5.18 23.38 -16.91
CA GLY A 100 -5.52 24.78 -16.59
C GLY A 100 -4.81 25.33 -15.38
N ASP A 101 -5.10 26.62 -15.09
CA ASP A 101 -4.41 27.41 -14.04
C ASP A 101 -4.85 27.01 -12.60
N ASN A 102 -6.03 26.40 -12.45
CA ASN A 102 -6.54 25.88 -11.17
C ASN A 102 -6.84 24.38 -11.32
N PRO A 103 -5.83 23.53 -11.41
CA PRO A 103 -6.03 22.10 -11.68
C PRO A 103 -6.70 21.38 -10.52
N THR A 104 -7.58 20.44 -10.85
CA THR A 104 -7.99 19.42 -9.90
C THR A 104 -6.89 18.36 -9.83
N PHE A 105 -6.55 17.97 -8.60
CA PHE A 105 -5.57 16.92 -8.38
C PHE A 105 -6.29 15.61 -7.97
N GLU A 106 -5.84 14.48 -8.50
CA GLU A 106 -6.41 13.17 -8.20
C GLU A 106 -5.32 12.12 -7.96
N LYS A 107 -5.62 11.14 -7.09
CA LYS A 107 -4.75 9.96 -6.89
C LYS A 107 -5.29 8.81 -7.74
N LEU A 108 -4.75 8.65 -8.93
CA LEU A 108 -5.15 7.66 -9.93
C LEU A 108 -4.15 6.51 -10.04
N ASP A 109 -2.87 6.81 -9.81
CA ASP A 109 -1.78 5.84 -9.84
C ASP A 109 -1.58 5.21 -8.46
N ARG A 110 -1.39 3.88 -8.43
CA ARG A 110 -1.22 3.11 -7.20
C ARG A 110 -0.30 1.93 -7.41
N VAL A 111 0.18 1.42 -6.28
CA VAL A 111 0.86 0.13 -6.20
C VAL A 111 0.11 -0.73 -5.21
N LEU A 112 -0.51 -1.80 -5.71
CA LEU A 112 -1.20 -2.81 -4.93
C LEU A 112 -0.35 -4.08 -4.88
N VAL A 113 -0.33 -4.76 -3.75
CA VAL A 113 0.48 -5.97 -3.56
C VAL A 113 -0.35 -7.08 -2.91
N SER A 114 -0.01 -8.34 -3.23
CA SER A 114 -0.54 -9.50 -2.52
C SER A 114 0.04 -9.58 -1.11
N MET A 115 -0.63 -10.31 -0.22
CA MET A 115 -0.15 -10.50 1.16
C MET A 115 1.23 -11.15 1.21
N ASP A 116 1.48 -12.16 0.37
CA ASP A 116 2.80 -12.82 0.29
C ASP A 116 3.91 -11.87 -0.13
N TRP A 117 3.59 -10.88 -1.00
CA TRP A 117 4.53 -9.80 -1.30
C TRP A 117 4.79 -8.93 -0.08
N GLU A 118 3.73 -8.52 0.62
CA GLU A 118 3.87 -7.67 1.81
C GLU A 118 4.67 -8.36 2.91
N ASP A 119 4.44 -9.65 3.12
CA ASP A 119 5.20 -10.45 4.08
C ASP A 119 6.69 -10.47 3.77
N LYS A 120 7.05 -10.50 2.51
CA LYS A 120 8.45 -10.43 2.07
C LYS A 120 9.04 -9.03 2.20
N PHE A 121 8.26 -7.98 1.91
CA PHE A 121 8.70 -6.59 1.87
C PHE A 121 7.82 -5.66 2.71
N PRO A 122 7.74 -5.87 4.04
CA PRO A 122 6.79 -5.17 4.92
C PRO A 122 7.08 -3.66 5.06
N LEU A 123 8.27 -3.21 4.67
CA LEU A 123 8.68 -1.81 4.73
C LEU A 123 8.58 -1.12 3.36
N SER A 124 7.83 -1.72 2.43
CA SER A 124 7.64 -1.12 1.11
C SER A 124 6.96 0.24 1.21
N THR A 125 7.49 1.21 0.48
CA THR A 125 6.94 2.56 0.32
C THR A 125 6.91 2.95 -1.14
N VAL A 126 5.97 3.81 -1.51
CA VAL A 126 5.90 4.42 -2.83
C VAL A 126 6.37 5.87 -2.72
N GLU A 127 7.37 6.22 -3.50
CA GLU A 127 7.94 7.57 -3.56
C GLU A 127 7.56 8.24 -4.87
N PRO A 128 6.88 9.40 -4.83
CA PRO A 128 6.64 10.20 -6.02
C PRO A 128 7.94 10.87 -6.49
N ARG A 129 8.14 10.91 -7.80
CA ARG A 129 9.22 11.68 -8.41
C ARG A 129 8.69 12.97 -9.02
N ASP A 130 9.57 13.88 -9.37
CA ASP A 130 9.18 15.12 -10.02
C ASP A 130 8.58 14.84 -11.39
N ARG A 131 7.52 15.59 -11.68
CA ARG A 131 6.91 15.61 -13.01
C ARG A 131 7.73 16.51 -13.92
N ASP A 132 8.03 16.02 -15.12
CA ASP A 132 8.70 16.83 -16.14
C ASP A 132 7.67 17.26 -17.21
N ILE A 133 7.27 16.36 -18.07
CA ILE A 133 6.38 16.65 -19.22
C ILE A 133 4.99 16.00 -19.10
N SER A 134 4.77 15.15 -18.11
CA SER A 134 3.52 14.39 -17.91
C SER A 134 2.59 15.09 -16.90
N ASP A 135 1.28 14.96 -17.08
CA ASP A 135 0.27 15.30 -16.09
C ASP A 135 0.21 14.27 -14.95
N HIS A 136 0.85 13.09 -15.11
CA HIS A 136 1.04 12.09 -14.07
C HIS A 136 2.39 12.23 -13.37
N THR A 137 2.41 11.87 -12.09
CA THR A 137 3.61 11.79 -11.25
C THR A 137 4.23 10.40 -11.36
N PRO A 138 5.49 10.26 -11.79
CA PRO A 138 6.17 8.97 -11.76
C PRO A 138 6.27 8.45 -10.33
N LEU A 139 6.00 7.15 -10.13
CA LEU A 139 6.07 6.48 -8.85
C LEU A 139 7.23 5.49 -8.82
N VAL A 140 8.01 5.50 -7.75
CA VAL A 140 9.07 4.54 -7.50
C VAL A 140 8.68 3.71 -6.29
N LEU A 141 8.60 2.40 -6.46
CA LEU A 141 8.44 1.46 -5.35
C LEU A 141 9.81 1.20 -4.72
N ASN A 142 9.92 1.51 -3.44
CA ASN A 142 11.06 1.16 -2.62
C ASN A 142 10.63 0.00 -1.69
N THR A 143 11.26 -1.15 -1.84
CA THR A 143 10.95 -2.34 -1.03
C THR A 143 11.59 -2.34 0.35
N GLY A 144 12.30 -1.26 0.68
CA GLY A 144 13.09 -1.17 1.90
C GLY A 144 14.42 -1.93 1.79
N ALA A 145 15.41 -1.53 2.56
CA ALA A 145 16.62 -2.31 2.67
C ALA A 145 16.29 -3.61 3.44
N SER A 146 16.48 -4.75 2.79
CA SER A 146 16.40 -6.06 3.45
C SER A 146 17.61 -6.21 4.40
N THR A 147 17.55 -5.50 5.54
CA THR A 147 18.49 -5.70 6.65
C THR A 147 18.01 -6.76 7.63
N HIS A 148 16.96 -7.50 7.25
CA HIS A 148 16.45 -8.55 8.12
C HIS A 148 17.31 -9.79 8.06
N SER A 149 18.19 -9.93 9.06
CA SER A 149 18.62 -11.23 9.54
C SER A 149 17.37 -12.11 9.74
N ALA A 150 17.43 -13.36 9.31
CA ALA A 150 16.31 -14.32 9.26
C ALA A 150 15.58 -14.58 10.61
N ASN A 151 15.85 -13.81 11.65
CA ASN A 151 15.30 -13.97 13.00
C ASN A 151 14.48 -12.81 13.54
N GLN A 152 14.15 -11.81 12.72
CA GLN A 152 13.30 -10.71 13.16
C GLN A 152 11.99 -10.72 12.39
N CYS A 153 10.97 -11.39 12.93
CA CYS A 153 9.59 -11.17 12.50
C CYS A 153 9.24 -9.70 12.70
N PRO A 154 8.81 -8.96 11.67
CA PRO A 154 8.31 -7.60 11.86
C PRO A 154 7.12 -7.63 12.81
N PHE A 155 7.08 -6.66 13.72
CA PHE A 155 5.93 -6.51 14.62
C PHE A 155 4.71 -6.10 13.78
N LYS A 156 3.75 -7.00 13.64
CA LYS A 156 2.44 -6.71 13.04
C LYS A 156 1.42 -6.52 14.14
N PHE A 157 0.83 -5.33 14.23
CA PHE A 157 -0.27 -5.09 15.14
C PHE A 157 -1.59 -5.46 14.45
N GLU A 158 -2.17 -6.58 14.81
CA GLU A 158 -3.49 -6.97 14.32
C GLU A 158 -4.59 -6.21 15.05
N ARG A 159 -5.50 -5.59 14.30
CA ARG A 159 -6.67 -4.90 14.88
C ARG A 159 -7.51 -5.80 15.79
N GLY A 160 -7.57 -7.10 15.50
CA GLY A 160 -8.23 -8.09 16.35
C GLY A 160 -7.65 -8.18 17.76
N CYS A 161 -6.40 -7.74 17.98
CA CYS A 161 -5.84 -7.68 19.32
C CYS A 161 -6.54 -6.66 20.21
N LEU A 162 -7.10 -5.57 19.64
CA LEU A 162 -7.78 -4.52 20.41
C LEU A 162 -9.05 -5.00 21.12
N ILE A 163 -9.66 -6.07 20.65
CA ILE A 163 -10.88 -6.66 21.24
C ILE A 163 -10.59 -7.83 22.18
N ARG A 164 -9.31 -8.16 22.41
CA ARG A 164 -8.94 -9.22 23.37
C ARG A 164 -9.02 -8.68 24.80
N ASP A 165 -9.75 -9.40 25.64
CA ASP A 165 -9.80 -9.12 27.07
C ASP A 165 -8.39 -9.15 27.67
N GLY A 166 -8.09 -8.15 28.50
CA GLY A 166 -6.81 -8.03 29.18
C GLY A 166 -5.68 -7.35 28.39
N LEU A 167 -5.86 -7.05 27.09
CA LEU A 167 -4.83 -6.35 26.33
C LEU A 167 -4.55 -4.96 26.90
N TYR A 168 -5.61 -4.22 27.26
CA TYR A 168 -5.48 -2.88 27.83
C TYR A 168 -4.65 -2.90 29.12
N ASP A 169 -4.97 -3.82 30.01
CA ASP A 169 -4.26 -3.96 31.29
C ASP A 169 -2.80 -4.36 31.09
N MET A 170 -2.54 -5.25 30.14
CA MET A 170 -1.17 -5.64 29.77
C MET A 170 -0.37 -4.45 29.24
N VAL A 171 -0.97 -3.64 28.36
CA VAL A 171 -0.32 -2.44 27.81
C VAL A 171 -0.04 -1.43 28.90
N VAL A 172 -1.01 -1.16 29.79
CA VAL A 172 -0.87 -0.24 30.91
C VAL A 172 0.23 -0.71 31.87
N ASN A 173 0.25 -1.99 32.22
CA ASN A 173 1.25 -2.56 33.13
C ASN A 173 2.67 -2.44 32.56
N ILE A 174 2.87 -2.76 31.27
CA ILE A 174 4.16 -2.60 30.59
C ILE A 174 4.56 -1.11 30.54
N TRP A 175 3.60 -0.23 30.22
CA TRP A 175 3.87 1.20 30.10
C TRP A 175 4.23 1.87 31.44
N GLN A 176 3.59 1.46 32.51
CA GLN A 176 3.85 1.95 33.86
C GLN A 176 5.07 1.31 34.52
N SER A 177 5.54 0.17 33.99
CA SER A 177 6.72 -0.50 34.59
C SER A 177 7.97 0.33 34.41
N ASP A 178 8.82 0.29 35.45
CA ASP A 178 10.14 0.89 35.39
C ASP A 178 11.04 0.14 34.44
N VAL A 179 11.73 0.89 33.59
CA VAL A 179 12.72 0.38 32.64
C VAL A 179 14.03 1.14 32.76
N SER A 180 15.12 0.40 32.70
CA SER A 180 16.46 0.98 32.66
C SER A 180 16.66 1.82 31.38
N GLY A 181 17.41 2.92 31.52
CA GLY A 181 17.79 3.78 30.39
C GLY A 181 18.34 5.11 30.89
N ARG A 182 19.47 5.53 30.35
CA ARG A 182 20.16 6.77 30.74
C ARG A 182 19.41 8.02 30.22
N THR A 183 18.75 7.88 29.08
CA THR A 183 17.98 8.96 28.44
C THR A 183 16.48 8.64 28.37
N PRO A 184 15.60 9.64 28.27
CA PRO A 184 14.17 9.42 28.05
C PRO A 184 13.89 8.56 26.80
N LEU A 185 14.67 8.73 25.75
CA LEU A 185 14.56 7.97 24.50
C LEU A 185 14.90 6.49 24.70
N GLU A 186 16.01 6.19 25.41
CA GLU A 186 16.37 4.81 25.74
C GLU A 186 15.30 4.11 26.59
N ARG A 187 14.76 4.82 27.60
CA ARG A 187 13.65 4.30 28.42
C ARG A 187 12.42 3.99 27.56
N TRP A 188 12.06 4.90 26.67
CA TRP A 188 10.95 4.69 25.73
C TRP A 188 11.20 3.47 24.82
N GLN A 189 12.37 3.37 24.20
CA GLN A 189 12.74 2.23 23.36
C GLN A 189 12.72 0.90 24.14
N ASN A 190 13.17 0.89 25.38
CA ASN A 190 13.15 -0.29 26.23
C ASN A 190 11.72 -0.69 26.65
N LYS A 191 10.81 0.27 26.85
CA LYS A 191 9.38 -0.01 27.02
C LYS A 191 8.79 -0.68 25.77
N ILE A 192 9.04 -0.13 24.59
CA ILE A 192 8.54 -0.70 23.33
C ILE A 192 9.06 -2.13 23.10
N ARG A 193 10.32 -2.44 23.44
CA ARG A 193 10.87 -3.79 23.34
C ARG A 193 10.16 -4.83 24.20
N ARG A 194 9.51 -4.43 25.29
CA ARG A 194 8.75 -5.34 26.15
C ARG A 194 7.38 -5.73 25.59
N PHE A 195 6.91 -5.08 24.52
CA PHE A 195 5.71 -5.46 23.77
C PHE A 195 5.97 -6.52 22.70
N ARG A 196 7.19 -6.97 22.55
CA ARG A 196 7.55 -7.99 21.55
C ARG A 196 7.46 -9.41 22.08
#